data_37a7427658a2af8b31dea2864f43aec3
#
_entry.id   37a7427658a2af8b31dea2864f43aec3
#
_cell.length_a   1.000
_cell.length_b   1.000
_cell.length_c   1.000
_cell.angle_alpha   90.00
_cell.angle_beta   90.00
_cell.angle_gamma   90.00
#
_symmetry.space_group_name_H-M   'P 1'
#
loop_
_entity.id
_entity.type
_entity.pdbx_description
1 polymer ?
#
loop_
_entity_poly.entity_id
_entity_poly.type
_entity_poly.pdbx_seq_one_letter_code
_entity_poly.pdbx_strand_id
1 'polypeptide(L)'
;AIKATTVKNHTNSEIEQRYHKAGKDLENAKNDLDAEWNADITKYKTKTELEAHRQRIKELTKTYDEAQENVTAIKKELDAHKSGVIAGRNHVDINTDTINNTGKGFIYSGGTMDLTAKEGVNNTGATIKAVKSIELDTPVVNNKNVALGVKRVSDGITKNPDKLKVTDPHHKLEGQVFDKSEFPYADYKSGYGTPHVKPVKTAEDEAYNKEMDKRENRVNEFTIIRTETEHTHKEVTNDDPGVISSGGDVVTTGILHNDNSKVISGGTVHAKGSIQNISDSISDKT
;
A
#
# COMPACT_ATOMS: atom_id res chain seq x y z
N ALA A 1 24.66 0.73 -36.64
CA ALA A 1 24.85 -0.18 -35.51
C ALA A 1 25.77 0.46 -34.47
N ILE A 2 25.41 0.38 -33.21
CA ILE A 2 26.23 0.79 -32.08
C ILE A 2 26.89 -0.45 -31.51
N LYS A 3 28.22 -0.48 -31.48
CA LYS A 3 29.01 -1.56 -30.85
C LYS A 3 29.78 -0.99 -29.66
N ALA A 4 29.52 -1.51 -28.49
CA ALA A 4 30.18 -1.09 -27.25
C ALA A 4 30.12 -2.23 -26.22
N THR A 5 30.95 -2.19 -25.20
CA THR A 5 30.81 -3.11 -24.03
C THR A 5 29.55 -2.84 -23.26
N THR A 6 29.21 -1.56 -23.07
CA THR A 6 28.01 -1.12 -22.37
C THR A 6 27.46 0.10 -23.06
N VAL A 7 26.14 0.12 -23.25
CA VAL A 7 25.41 1.33 -23.65
C VAL A 7 24.65 1.85 -22.45
N LYS A 8 24.96 3.10 -22.06
CA LYS A 8 24.24 3.83 -21.01
C LYS A 8 23.54 5.00 -21.64
N ASN A 9 22.21 5.04 -21.52
CA ASN A 9 21.40 6.15 -21.96
C ASN A 9 20.64 6.70 -20.75
N HIS A 10 21.08 7.85 -20.26
CA HIS A 10 20.58 8.46 -19.04
C HIS A 10 20.65 9.98 -19.10
N THR A 11 19.91 10.66 -18.21
CA THR A 11 19.84 12.12 -18.15
C THR A 11 21.06 12.71 -17.43
N ASN A 12 21.31 12.28 -16.18
CA ASN A 12 22.43 12.71 -15.34
C ASN A 12 22.72 11.61 -14.31
N SER A 13 23.89 11.01 -14.38
CA SER A 13 24.21 9.84 -13.55
C SER A 13 24.19 10.11 -12.05
N GLU A 14 24.52 11.31 -11.60
CA GLU A 14 24.50 11.67 -10.19
C GLU A 14 23.05 11.81 -9.67
N ILE A 15 22.23 12.54 -10.39
CA ILE A 15 20.81 12.72 -10.03
C ILE A 15 20.07 11.39 -10.11
N GLU A 16 20.37 10.57 -11.11
CA GLU A 16 19.78 9.21 -11.23
C GLU A 16 20.16 8.33 -10.05
N GLN A 17 21.42 8.32 -9.62
CA GLN A 17 21.85 7.55 -8.45
C GLN A 17 21.12 8.00 -7.18
N ARG A 18 20.98 9.33 -7.00
CA ARG A 18 20.20 9.90 -5.89
C ARG A 18 18.74 9.49 -5.98
N TYR A 19 18.14 9.50 -7.17
CA TYR A 19 16.76 9.12 -7.40
C TYR A 19 16.54 7.63 -7.11
N HIS A 20 17.40 6.76 -7.60
CA HIS A 20 17.33 5.33 -7.30
C HIS A 20 17.51 5.03 -5.81
N LYS A 21 18.44 5.73 -5.14
CA LYS A 21 18.60 5.58 -3.69
C LYS A 21 17.34 6.01 -2.95
N ALA A 22 16.81 7.19 -3.27
CA ALA A 22 15.59 7.69 -2.64
C ALA A 22 14.38 6.77 -2.88
N GLY A 23 14.29 6.15 -4.07
CA GLY A 23 13.27 5.13 -4.37
C GLY A 23 13.37 3.90 -3.46
N LYS A 24 14.58 3.40 -3.20
CA LYS A 24 14.81 2.30 -2.25
C LYS A 24 14.47 2.69 -0.81
N ASP A 25 14.85 3.90 -0.41
CA ASP A 25 14.55 4.41 0.94
C ASP A 25 13.02 4.53 1.14
N LEU A 26 12.29 4.95 0.11
CA LEU A 26 10.83 5.00 0.10
C LEU A 26 10.20 3.59 0.20
N GLU A 27 10.71 2.62 -0.57
CA GLU A 27 10.26 1.23 -0.53
C GLU A 27 10.46 0.62 0.86
N ASN A 28 11.62 0.84 1.47
CA ASN A 28 11.91 0.37 2.82
C ASN A 28 10.97 1.01 3.85
N ALA A 29 10.79 2.34 3.80
CA ALA A 29 9.88 3.03 4.70
C ALA A 29 8.41 2.57 4.55
N LYS A 30 7.98 2.26 3.31
CA LYS A 30 6.67 1.67 3.04
C LYS A 30 6.53 0.29 3.69
N ASN A 31 7.54 -0.58 3.49
CA ASN A 31 7.51 -1.93 4.02
C ASN A 31 7.47 -1.95 5.56
N ASP A 32 8.23 -1.06 6.20
CA ASP A 32 8.25 -0.92 7.66
C ASP A 32 6.89 -0.42 8.18
N LEU A 33 6.29 0.56 7.51
CA LEU A 33 4.97 1.08 7.86
C LEU A 33 3.88 0.02 7.66
N ASP A 34 3.89 -0.68 6.53
CA ASP A 34 2.92 -1.73 6.23
C ASP A 34 3.04 -2.92 7.21
N ALA A 35 4.26 -3.28 7.61
CA ALA A 35 4.49 -4.32 8.61
C ALA A 35 3.91 -3.96 9.98
N GLU A 36 4.15 -2.73 10.46
CA GLU A 36 3.62 -2.26 11.74
C GLU A 36 2.10 -2.06 11.70
N TRP A 37 1.57 -1.55 10.57
CA TRP A 37 0.13 -1.34 10.39
C TRP A 37 -0.66 -2.65 10.37
N ASN A 38 -0.09 -3.69 9.77
CA ASN A 38 -0.72 -5.01 9.69
C ASN A 38 -0.39 -5.90 10.91
N ALA A 39 0.31 -5.37 11.91
CA ALA A 39 0.61 -6.11 13.12
C ALA A 39 -0.67 -6.52 13.86
N ASP A 40 -0.68 -7.74 14.37
CA ASP A 40 -1.81 -8.28 15.13
C ASP A 40 -1.97 -7.53 16.46
N ILE A 41 -2.95 -6.64 16.51
CA ILE A 41 -3.24 -5.80 17.68
C ILE A 41 -3.71 -6.60 18.90
N THR A 42 -4.12 -7.86 18.73
CA THR A 42 -4.53 -8.72 19.84
C THR A 42 -3.35 -9.12 20.75
N LYS A 43 -2.13 -8.92 20.28
CA LYS A 43 -0.89 -9.14 21.06
C LYS A 43 -0.69 -8.09 22.16
N TYR A 44 -1.25 -6.87 21.99
CA TYR A 44 -1.09 -5.80 22.97
C TYR A 44 -2.10 -5.95 24.09
N LYS A 45 -1.61 -6.32 25.28
CA LYS A 45 -2.44 -6.65 26.45
C LYS A 45 -2.70 -5.45 27.35
N THR A 46 -1.93 -4.38 27.22
CA THR A 46 -2.02 -3.19 28.04
C THR A 46 -2.30 -1.93 27.21
N LYS A 47 -2.89 -0.94 27.86
CA LYS A 47 -3.11 0.39 27.25
C LYS A 47 -1.79 1.02 26.82
N THR A 48 -0.75 0.88 27.62
CA THR A 48 0.61 1.41 27.34
C THR A 48 1.22 0.78 26.08
N GLU A 49 1.08 -0.53 25.92
CA GLU A 49 1.57 -1.22 24.70
C GLU A 49 0.82 -0.75 23.46
N LEU A 50 -0.48 -0.58 23.56
CA LEU A 50 -1.30 -0.08 22.43
C LEU A 50 -0.95 1.38 22.08
N GLU A 51 -0.69 2.22 23.08
CA GLU A 51 -0.23 3.60 22.86
C GLU A 51 1.16 3.63 22.20
N ALA A 52 2.08 2.78 22.63
CA ALA A 52 3.41 2.64 22.01
C ALA A 52 3.31 2.20 20.55
N HIS A 53 2.45 1.23 20.22
CA HIS A 53 2.19 0.82 18.85
C HIS A 53 1.65 1.98 17.99
N ARG A 54 0.67 2.72 18.48
CA ARG A 54 0.12 3.91 17.78
C ARG A 54 1.19 4.98 17.54
N GLN A 55 2.05 5.21 18.53
CA GLN A 55 3.16 6.17 18.39
C GLN A 55 4.15 5.70 17.33
N ARG A 56 4.46 4.40 17.28
CA ARG A 56 5.34 3.82 16.27
C ARG A 56 4.77 3.94 14.86
N ILE A 57 3.47 3.68 14.67
CA ILE A 57 2.80 3.93 13.37
C ILE A 57 2.95 5.39 12.96
N LYS A 58 2.74 6.33 13.89
CA LYS A 58 2.89 7.77 13.60
C LYS A 58 4.30 8.14 13.18
N GLU A 59 5.33 7.59 13.84
CA GLU A 59 6.72 7.81 13.49
C GLU A 59 7.08 7.22 12.11
N LEU A 60 6.63 6.00 11.83
CA LEU A 60 6.83 5.34 10.54
C LEU A 60 6.10 6.07 9.41
N THR A 61 4.88 6.57 9.67
CA THR A 61 4.15 7.42 8.70
C THR A 61 4.94 8.67 8.36
N LYS A 62 5.49 9.35 9.38
CA LYS A 62 6.34 10.52 9.15
C LYS A 62 7.59 10.19 8.32
N THR A 63 8.26 9.08 8.63
CA THR A 63 9.45 8.62 7.87
C THR A 63 9.09 8.32 6.41
N TYR A 64 7.94 7.70 6.18
CA TYR A 64 7.44 7.43 4.84
C TYR A 64 7.12 8.72 4.06
N ASP A 65 6.42 9.68 4.69
CA ASP A 65 6.10 10.97 4.08
C ASP A 65 7.37 11.75 3.71
N GLU A 66 8.39 11.80 4.59
CA GLU A 66 9.68 12.43 4.33
C GLU A 66 10.43 11.75 3.16
N ALA A 67 10.41 10.43 3.10
CA ALA A 67 11.00 9.70 1.98
C ALA A 67 10.29 10.01 0.66
N GLN A 68 8.96 10.12 0.68
CA GLN A 68 8.14 10.48 -0.48
C GLN A 68 8.40 11.90 -0.98
N GLU A 69 8.51 12.86 -0.07
CA GLU A 69 8.87 14.24 -0.41
C GLU A 69 10.25 14.30 -1.05
N ASN A 70 11.22 13.55 -0.53
CA ASN A 70 12.59 13.48 -1.07
C ASN A 70 12.59 12.91 -2.50
N VAL A 71 11.89 11.80 -2.76
CA VAL A 71 11.72 11.24 -4.13
C VAL A 71 11.12 12.28 -5.06
N THR A 72 10.07 12.98 -4.63
CA THR A 72 9.38 14.00 -5.42
C THR A 72 10.31 15.18 -5.77
N ALA A 73 11.12 15.64 -4.80
CA ALA A 73 12.07 16.72 -5.01
C ALA A 73 13.17 16.34 -6.02
N ILE A 74 13.76 15.15 -5.87
CA ILE A 74 14.79 14.65 -6.80
C ILE A 74 14.21 14.39 -8.18
N LYS A 75 12.97 13.89 -8.26
CA LYS A 75 12.26 13.73 -9.54
C LYS A 75 12.09 15.05 -10.27
N LYS A 76 11.69 16.10 -9.57
CA LYS A 76 11.58 17.45 -10.14
C LYS A 76 12.93 17.97 -10.68
N GLU A 77 14.01 17.69 -9.96
CA GLU A 77 15.37 18.03 -10.40
C GLU A 77 15.74 17.23 -11.67
N LEU A 78 15.47 15.92 -11.70
CA LEU A 78 15.69 15.04 -12.87
C LEU A 78 14.88 15.50 -14.09
N ASP A 79 13.62 15.92 -13.89
CA ASP A 79 12.70 16.39 -14.93
C ASP A 79 13.16 17.71 -15.56
N ALA A 80 13.91 18.52 -14.83
CA ALA A 80 14.50 19.75 -15.33
C ALA A 80 15.72 19.52 -16.25
N HIS A 81 16.29 18.32 -16.24
CA HIS A 81 17.43 17.95 -17.07
C HIS A 81 16.97 17.35 -18.41
N LYS A 82 17.78 17.54 -19.46
CA LYS A 82 17.49 16.95 -20.78
C LYS A 82 17.74 15.44 -20.73
N SER A 83 16.78 14.68 -21.23
CA SER A 83 16.90 13.21 -21.35
C SER A 83 18.01 12.82 -22.33
N GLY A 84 18.72 11.74 -22.03
CA GLY A 84 19.58 11.05 -23.01
C GLY A 84 18.71 10.47 -24.12
N VAL A 85 19.06 10.73 -25.38
CA VAL A 85 18.31 10.24 -26.53
C VAL A 85 19.21 9.48 -27.49
N ILE A 86 18.82 8.25 -27.81
CA ILE A 86 19.34 7.47 -28.93
C ILE A 86 18.20 7.31 -29.93
N ALA A 87 18.35 7.85 -31.14
CA ALA A 87 17.27 7.80 -32.13
C ALA A 87 17.76 7.46 -33.53
N GLY A 88 16.95 6.66 -34.24
CA GLY A 88 17.15 6.33 -35.63
C GLY A 88 15.83 6.54 -36.43
N ARG A 89 15.96 7.07 -37.65
CA ARG A 89 14.77 7.34 -38.50
C ARG A 89 14.07 6.04 -38.92
N ASN A 90 14.82 5.04 -39.37
CA ASN A 90 14.27 3.81 -39.95
C ASN A 90 14.60 2.56 -39.15
N HIS A 91 15.76 2.55 -38.50
CA HIS A 91 16.25 1.42 -37.77
C HIS A 91 17.25 1.83 -36.68
N VAL A 92 17.18 1.19 -35.52
CA VAL A 92 18.17 1.27 -34.44
C VAL A 92 18.69 -0.13 -34.19
N ASP A 93 20.01 -0.32 -34.31
CA ASP A 93 20.70 -1.56 -34.01
C ASP A 93 21.77 -1.30 -32.95
N ILE A 94 21.65 -1.94 -31.80
CA ILE A 94 22.59 -1.84 -30.67
C ILE A 94 23.05 -3.24 -30.32
N ASN A 95 24.38 -3.48 -30.42
CA ASN A 95 24.98 -4.75 -30.03
C ASN A 95 26.06 -4.49 -28.96
N THR A 96 25.87 -5.05 -27.75
CA THR A 96 26.70 -4.74 -26.59
C THR A 96 26.64 -5.89 -25.56
N ASP A 97 27.39 -5.78 -24.47
CA ASP A 97 27.24 -6.70 -23.35
C ASP A 97 26.01 -6.32 -22.50
N THR A 98 25.79 -5.03 -22.20
CA THR A 98 24.66 -4.57 -21.39
C THR A 98 24.04 -3.28 -21.95
N ILE A 99 22.72 -3.18 -21.97
CA ILE A 99 21.98 -1.95 -22.27
C ILE A 99 21.32 -1.46 -20.98
N ASN A 100 21.67 -0.24 -20.56
CA ASN A 100 21.02 0.43 -19.42
C ASN A 100 20.36 1.72 -19.93
N ASN A 101 19.05 1.71 -20.05
CA ASN A 101 18.20 2.85 -20.37
C ASN A 101 17.47 3.28 -19.09
N THR A 102 17.87 4.40 -18.50
CA THR A 102 17.42 4.79 -17.17
C THR A 102 17.07 6.27 -17.11
N GLY A 103 16.38 6.70 -16.07
CA GLY A 103 16.17 8.08 -15.74
C GLY A 103 15.63 8.92 -16.89
N LYS A 104 14.49 8.54 -17.49
CA LYS A 104 13.88 9.17 -18.66
C LYS A 104 14.70 9.07 -19.95
N GLY A 105 15.71 8.19 -20.00
CA GLY A 105 16.39 7.86 -21.24
C GLY A 105 15.40 7.44 -22.30
N PHE A 106 15.64 7.84 -23.55
CA PHE A 106 14.76 7.56 -24.67
C PHE A 106 15.51 6.91 -25.82
N ILE A 107 15.21 5.63 -26.10
CA ILE A 107 15.71 4.92 -27.27
C ILE A 107 14.55 4.81 -28.25
N TYR A 108 14.71 5.37 -29.45
CA TYR A 108 13.63 5.49 -30.43
C TYR A 108 14.04 5.04 -31.82
N SER A 109 13.16 4.29 -32.46
CA SER A 109 13.26 3.99 -33.90
C SER A 109 11.98 4.38 -34.63
N GLY A 110 12.12 5.13 -35.70
CA GLY A 110 11.02 5.41 -36.64
C GLY A 110 10.62 4.20 -37.51
N GLY A 111 11.30 3.08 -37.35
CA GLY A 111 11.02 1.79 -38.03
C GLY A 111 11.17 0.65 -37.05
N THR A 112 12.08 -0.27 -37.32
CA THR A 112 12.40 -1.44 -36.46
C THR A 112 13.52 -1.13 -35.49
N MET A 113 13.63 -1.95 -34.44
CA MET A 113 14.68 -1.82 -33.43
C MET A 113 15.19 -3.22 -33.06
N ASP A 114 16.51 -3.40 -33.11
CA ASP A 114 17.20 -4.64 -32.74
C ASP A 114 18.18 -4.31 -31.61
N LEU A 115 17.93 -4.88 -30.44
CA LEU A 115 18.76 -4.70 -29.26
C LEU A 115 19.34 -6.05 -28.85
N THR A 116 20.64 -6.23 -29.10
CA THR A 116 21.37 -7.42 -28.69
C THR A 116 22.23 -7.11 -27.47
N ALA A 117 22.03 -7.85 -26.41
CA ALA A 117 22.77 -7.67 -25.16
C ALA A 117 23.11 -9.03 -24.54
N LYS A 118 24.41 -9.32 -24.31
CA LYS A 118 24.85 -10.62 -23.77
C LYS A 118 24.37 -10.85 -22.33
N GLU A 119 24.32 -9.81 -21.53
CA GLU A 119 23.96 -9.89 -20.10
C GLU A 119 22.51 -9.48 -19.83
N GLY A 120 22.04 -8.38 -20.46
CA GLY A 120 20.68 -7.92 -20.24
C GLY A 120 20.38 -6.54 -20.77
N VAL A 121 19.08 -6.27 -20.88
CA VAL A 121 18.49 -4.95 -21.17
C VAL A 121 17.73 -4.48 -19.93
N ASN A 122 18.20 -3.37 -19.35
CA ASN A 122 17.57 -2.73 -18.21
C ASN A 122 16.91 -1.42 -18.67
N ASN A 123 15.58 -1.35 -18.57
CA ASN A 123 14.78 -0.17 -18.87
C ASN A 123 14.04 0.27 -17.60
N THR A 124 14.61 1.25 -16.89
CA THR A 124 14.12 1.66 -15.57
C THR A 124 13.73 3.13 -15.59
N GLY A 125 12.42 3.44 -15.43
CA GLY A 125 11.90 4.79 -15.53
C GLY A 125 12.25 5.46 -16.86
N ALA A 126 12.29 4.70 -17.95
CA ALA A 126 12.79 5.14 -19.25
C ALA A 126 11.97 4.52 -20.39
N THR A 127 12.17 4.96 -21.61
CA THR A 127 11.37 4.53 -22.75
C THR A 127 12.23 3.90 -23.85
N ILE A 128 11.82 2.74 -24.30
CA ILE A 128 12.28 2.06 -25.54
C ILE A 128 11.07 2.02 -26.48
N LYS A 129 11.16 2.66 -27.65
CA LYS A 129 10.02 2.77 -28.57
C LYS A 129 10.42 2.56 -30.01
N ALA A 130 9.68 1.71 -30.72
CA ALA A 130 9.77 1.58 -32.17
C ALA A 130 8.39 1.77 -32.82
N VAL A 131 8.38 2.33 -34.05
CA VAL A 131 7.12 2.48 -34.81
C VAL A 131 6.65 1.14 -35.40
N LYS A 132 7.58 0.22 -35.73
CA LYS A 132 7.22 -1.10 -36.28
C LYS A 132 7.41 -2.19 -35.24
N SER A 133 8.59 -2.80 -35.14
CA SER A 133 8.85 -3.91 -34.23
C SER A 133 10.10 -3.70 -33.40
N ILE A 134 10.15 -4.39 -32.25
CA ILE A 134 11.31 -4.45 -31.35
C ILE A 134 11.72 -5.91 -31.19
N GLU A 135 12.97 -6.20 -31.48
CA GLU A 135 13.63 -7.46 -31.16
C GLU A 135 14.68 -7.25 -30.08
N LEU A 136 14.59 -8.06 -29.03
CA LEU A 136 15.46 -8.03 -27.86
C LEU A 136 16.18 -9.39 -27.77
N ASP A 137 17.39 -9.48 -28.36
CA ASP A 137 18.21 -10.69 -28.26
C ASP A 137 19.10 -10.62 -27.02
N THR A 138 18.54 -11.13 -25.90
CA THR A 138 19.17 -11.02 -24.59
C THR A 138 18.62 -12.07 -23.63
N PRO A 139 19.41 -12.59 -22.66
CA PRO A 139 18.90 -13.52 -21.66
C PRO A 139 17.83 -12.92 -20.75
N VAL A 140 17.86 -11.62 -20.49
CA VAL A 140 16.89 -10.96 -19.60
C VAL A 140 16.59 -9.52 -20.01
N VAL A 141 15.31 -9.18 -19.96
CA VAL A 141 14.81 -7.81 -20.09
C VAL A 141 14.17 -7.42 -18.76
N ASN A 142 14.72 -6.41 -18.10
CA ASN A 142 14.17 -5.82 -16.87
C ASN A 142 13.51 -4.49 -17.23
N ASN A 143 12.19 -4.45 -17.25
CA ASN A 143 11.40 -3.24 -17.45
C ASN A 143 10.78 -2.84 -16.10
N LYS A 144 11.30 -1.78 -15.47
CA LYS A 144 11.00 -1.46 -14.07
C LYS A 144 10.56 -0.03 -13.87
N ASN A 145 9.65 0.14 -12.92
CA ASN A 145 9.34 1.43 -12.34
C ASN A 145 10.48 1.86 -11.38
N VAL A 146 10.83 3.14 -11.37
CA VAL A 146 11.90 3.65 -10.49
C VAL A 146 11.40 3.85 -9.07
N ALA A 147 10.20 4.41 -8.92
CA ALA A 147 9.65 4.76 -7.61
C ALA A 147 8.12 4.77 -7.69
N LEU A 148 7.50 3.66 -7.30
CA LEU A 148 6.06 3.64 -7.08
C LEU A 148 5.77 4.14 -5.66
N GLY A 149 5.27 5.36 -5.55
CA GLY A 149 4.81 5.94 -4.27
C GLY A 149 3.32 5.68 -4.09
N VAL A 150 2.92 5.25 -2.91
CA VAL A 150 1.51 5.05 -2.54
C VAL A 150 1.26 5.73 -1.21
N LYS A 151 0.31 6.66 -1.16
CA LYS A 151 -0.11 7.36 0.06
C LYS A 151 -1.45 6.83 0.55
N ARG A 152 -1.59 6.60 1.86
CA ARG A 152 -2.91 6.44 2.47
C ARG A 152 -3.56 7.79 2.67
N VAL A 153 -4.78 7.91 2.22
CA VAL A 153 -5.63 9.10 2.39
C VAL A 153 -6.80 8.72 3.27
N SER A 154 -7.06 9.51 4.29
CA SER A 154 -8.22 9.29 5.16
C SER A 154 -9.49 9.77 4.48
N ASP A 155 -10.47 8.88 4.37
CA ASP A 155 -11.82 9.18 3.87
C ASP A 155 -12.75 9.66 4.98
N GLY A 156 -12.24 9.72 6.19
CA GLY A 156 -12.98 10.16 7.37
C GLY A 156 -13.09 9.08 8.44
N ILE A 157 -13.66 9.49 9.56
CA ILE A 157 -13.83 8.64 10.75
C ILE A 157 -15.31 8.40 10.97
N THR A 158 -15.70 7.15 11.10
CA THR A 158 -17.04 6.76 11.53
C THR A 158 -17.01 6.41 13.01
N LYS A 159 -17.87 7.05 13.78
CA LYS A 159 -18.09 6.69 15.19
C LYS A 159 -18.97 5.46 15.25
N ASN A 160 -18.44 4.41 15.83
CA ASN A 160 -19.21 3.20 16.05
C ASN A 160 -20.22 3.44 17.21
N PRO A 161 -21.32 2.69 17.25
CA PRO A 161 -22.23 2.73 18.38
C PRO A 161 -21.49 2.47 19.70
N ASP A 162 -21.84 3.25 20.74
CA ASP A 162 -21.28 3.06 22.08
C ASP A 162 -21.63 1.65 22.59
N LYS A 163 -20.64 0.95 23.12
CA LYS A 163 -20.84 -0.28 23.88
C LYS A 163 -20.60 -0.02 25.34
N LEU A 164 -21.23 -0.79 26.21
CA LEU A 164 -21.18 -0.65 27.65
C LEU A 164 -20.65 -1.93 28.27
N LYS A 165 -19.59 -1.83 29.07
CA LYS A 165 -19.00 -2.96 29.79
C LYS A 165 -19.37 -2.86 31.27
N VAL A 166 -19.95 -3.91 31.82
CA VAL A 166 -20.24 -4.01 33.25
C VAL A 166 -18.96 -4.03 34.07
N THR A 167 -18.83 -3.15 35.02
CA THR A 167 -17.65 -3.00 35.90
C THR A 167 -17.91 -3.28 37.37
N ASP A 168 -19.15 -3.55 37.75
CA ASP A 168 -19.50 -3.94 39.12
C ASP A 168 -18.91 -5.32 39.44
N PRO A 169 -17.91 -5.43 40.36
CA PRO A 169 -17.24 -6.67 40.69
C PRO A 169 -18.12 -7.69 41.40
N HIS A 170 -19.30 -7.31 41.85
CA HIS A 170 -20.24 -8.20 42.52
C HIS A 170 -21.45 -8.56 41.65
N HIS A 171 -21.50 -8.05 40.44
CA HIS A 171 -22.60 -8.33 39.52
C HIS A 171 -22.35 -9.58 38.69
N LYS A 172 -23.36 -10.44 38.50
CA LYS A 172 -23.26 -11.67 37.70
C LYS A 172 -22.89 -11.45 36.24
N LEU A 173 -23.03 -10.22 35.74
CA LEU A 173 -22.68 -9.82 34.39
C LEU A 173 -21.33 -9.11 34.31
N GLU A 174 -20.52 -9.14 35.37
CA GLU A 174 -19.19 -8.50 35.40
C GLU A 174 -18.38 -8.87 34.16
N GLY A 175 -17.76 -7.85 33.54
CA GLY A 175 -16.91 -8.00 32.36
C GLY A 175 -17.66 -8.17 31.04
N GLN A 176 -18.97 -8.41 31.06
CA GLN A 176 -19.74 -8.53 29.82
C GLN A 176 -19.92 -7.17 29.12
N VAL A 177 -19.98 -7.22 27.78
CA VAL A 177 -20.11 -6.04 26.91
C VAL A 177 -21.42 -6.13 26.17
N PHE A 178 -22.19 -5.06 26.20
CA PHE A 178 -23.50 -4.95 25.57
C PHE A 178 -23.54 -3.77 24.61
N ASP A 179 -24.37 -3.84 23.60
CA ASP A 179 -24.76 -2.67 22.84
C ASP A 179 -25.61 -1.74 23.73
N LYS A 180 -25.46 -0.44 23.51
CA LYS A 180 -26.14 0.57 24.37
C LYS A 180 -27.65 0.38 24.45
N SER A 181 -28.27 -0.09 23.37
CA SER A 181 -29.71 -0.37 23.30
C SER A 181 -30.15 -1.59 24.12
N GLU A 182 -29.23 -2.52 24.38
CA GLU A 182 -29.48 -3.79 25.06
C GLU A 182 -29.01 -3.78 26.53
N PHE A 183 -28.35 -2.69 26.94
CA PHE A 183 -27.73 -2.61 28.26
C PHE A 183 -28.79 -2.61 29.35
N PRO A 184 -28.72 -3.48 30.37
CA PRO A 184 -29.69 -3.59 31.44
C PRO A 184 -29.48 -2.48 32.52
N TYR A 185 -29.82 -1.24 32.19
CA TYR A 185 -29.69 -0.12 33.10
C TYR A 185 -30.50 -0.28 34.36
N ALA A 186 -29.94 0.18 35.49
CA ALA A 186 -30.72 0.38 36.67
C ALA A 186 -31.69 1.54 36.47
N ASP A 187 -32.93 1.36 36.93
CA ASP A 187 -33.95 2.38 36.87
C ASP A 187 -33.89 3.27 38.13
N TYR A 188 -33.22 4.41 38.00
CA TYR A 188 -33.08 5.38 39.12
C TYR A 188 -34.37 6.11 39.51
N LYS A 189 -35.50 5.89 38.81
CA LYS A 189 -36.76 6.55 39.12
C LYS A 189 -37.51 5.95 40.30
N SER A 190 -37.16 4.74 40.70
CA SER A 190 -37.75 4.13 41.91
C SER A 190 -36.78 4.22 43.06
N GLY A 191 -37.04 5.19 43.95
CA GLY A 191 -36.18 5.56 45.05
C GLY A 191 -35.68 4.44 45.95
N TYR A 192 -34.55 4.72 46.49
CA TYR A 192 -33.90 4.26 47.72
C TYR A 192 -34.31 2.92 48.33
N GLY A 193 -33.37 2.01 48.39
CA GLY A 193 -33.39 0.83 49.26
C GLY A 193 -32.92 -0.42 48.55
N THR A 194 -32.18 -1.23 49.26
CA THR A 194 -31.90 -2.62 48.87
C THR A 194 -33.24 -3.31 48.59
N PRO A 195 -33.39 -3.98 47.44
CA PRO A 195 -34.63 -4.69 47.15
C PRO A 195 -34.83 -5.83 48.16
N HIS A 196 -35.92 -5.76 48.87
CA HIS A 196 -36.30 -6.83 49.80
C HIS A 196 -37.40 -7.68 49.14
N VAL A 197 -37.11 -8.95 48.96
CA VAL A 197 -38.10 -9.93 48.49
C VAL A 197 -39.13 -10.14 49.59
N LYS A 198 -40.38 -9.95 49.25
CA LYS A 198 -41.51 -10.20 50.15
C LYS A 198 -41.90 -11.68 50.16
N PRO A 199 -42.32 -12.23 51.30
CA PRO A 199 -42.97 -13.54 51.28
C PRO A 199 -44.19 -13.50 50.36
N VAL A 200 -44.35 -14.46 49.47
CA VAL A 200 -45.49 -14.52 48.54
C VAL A 200 -46.75 -14.91 49.31
N LYS A 201 -47.68 -14.00 49.37
CA LYS A 201 -49.02 -14.18 49.97
C LYS A 201 -50.17 -13.83 49.01
N THR A 202 -49.86 -12.96 48.06
CA THR A 202 -50.84 -12.44 47.10
C THR A 202 -50.23 -12.31 45.72
N ALA A 203 -51.06 -12.15 44.70
CA ALA A 203 -50.59 -11.83 43.33
C ALA A 203 -49.80 -10.51 43.24
N GLU A 204 -50.07 -9.58 44.15
CA GLU A 204 -49.33 -8.29 44.27
C GLU A 204 -47.91 -8.53 44.77
N ASP A 205 -47.72 -9.48 45.71
CA ASP A 205 -46.39 -9.86 46.20
C ASP A 205 -45.57 -10.57 45.12
N GLU A 206 -46.20 -11.39 44.30
CA GLU A 206 -45.52 -11.99 43.15
C GLU A 206 -45.11 -10.93 42.14
N ALA A 207 -45.98 -10.00 41.80
CA ALA A 207 -45.66 -8.91 40.88
C ALA A 207 -44.53 -8.04 41.42
N TYR A 208 -44.54 -7.72 42.75
CA TYR A 208 -43.48 -6.99 43.41
C TYR A 208 -42.15 -7.75 43.37
N ASN A 209 -42.17 -9.02 43.72
CA ASN A 209 -40.93 -9.82 43.72
C ASN A 209 -40.38 -9.98 42.30
N LYS A 210 -41.21 -10.13 41.30
CA LYS A 210 -40.80 -10.14 39.90
C LYS A 210 -40.18 -8.81 39.46
N GLU A 211 -40.68 -7.71 39.94
CA GLU A 211 -40.10 -6.40 39.67
C GLU A 211 -38.78 -6.19 40.44
N MET A 212 -38.69 -6.68 41.69
CA MET A 212 -37.43 -6.66 42.43
C MET A 212 -36.37 -7.53 41.81
N ASP A 213 -36.72 -8.72 41.30
CA ASP A 213 -35.83 -9.61 40.59
C ASP A 213 -35.26 -8.97 39.31
N LYS A 214 -36.10 -8.23 38.58
CA LYS A 214 -35.64 -7.41 37.46
C LYS A 214 -34.69 -6.30 37.90
N ARG A 215 -34.86 -5.70 39.08
CA ARG A 215 -33.98 -4.64 39.59
C ARG A 215 -32.64 -5.19 40.05
N GLU A 216 -32.60 -6.35 40.69
CA GLU A 216 -31.37 -7.04 41.08
C GLU A 216 -30.50 -7.43 39.85
N ASN A 217 -31.12 -7.57 38.71
CA ASN A 217 -30.42 -7.88 37.45
C ASN A 217 -29.97 -6.62 36.70
N ARG A 218 -30.26 -5.43 37.19
CA ARG A 218 -29.88 -4.16 36.51
C ARG A 218 -28.50 -3.70 36.97
N VAL A 219 -27.75 -3.20 35.98
CA VAL A 219 -26.36 -2.76 36.16
C VAL A 219 -26.31 -1.28 36.48
N ASN A 220 -25.63 -0.92 37.57
CA ASN A 220 -25.38 0.46 37.98
C ASN A 220 -24.00 0.96 37.60
N GLU A 221 -23.01 0.07 37.60
CA GLU A 221 -21.63 0.41 37.35
C GLU A 221 -21.16 -0.16 36.00
N PHE A 222 -20.78 0.73 35.11
CA PHE A 222 -20.36 0.37 33.77
C PHE A 222 -19.37 1.39 33.17
N THR A 223 -18.57 0.94 32.23
CA THR A 223 -17.70 1.80 31.43
C THR A 223 -18.24 1.89 30.02
N ILE A 224 -18.27 3.08 29.44
CA ILE A 224 -18.63 3.29 28.04
C ILE A 224 -17.41 3.04 27.18
N ILE A 225 -17.53 2.09 26.25
CA ILE A 225 -16.53 1.80 25.23
C ILE A 225 -16.94 2.56 23.97
N ARG A 226 -16.12 3.56 23.59
CA ARG A 226 -16.27 4.29 22.34
C ARG A 226 -15.18 3.86 21.40
N THR A 227 -15.57 3.44 20.21
CA THR A 227 -14.65 3.07 19.15
C THR A 227 -14.94 3.89 17.90
N GLU A 228 -13.89 4.17 17.17
CA GLU A 228 -13.98 4.88 15.90
C GLU A 228 -13.32 4.01 14.83
N THR A 229 -13.90 3.99 13.64
CA THR A 229 -13.33 3.32 12.48
C THR A 229 -12.87 4.39 11.50
N GLU A 230 -11.59 4.45 11.24
CA GLU A 230 -11.03 5.29 10.18
C GLU A 230 -11.12 4.54 8.85
N HIS A 231 -11.74 5.19 7.88
CA HIS A 231 -11.79 4.71 6.51
C HIS A 231 -10.64 5.34 5.75
N THR A 232 -9.90 4.53 5.02
CA THR A 232 -8.75 5.01 4.23
C THR A 232 -8.75 4.35 2.87
N HIS A 233 -8.30 5.09 1.85
CA HIS A 233 -7.94 4.52 0.56
C HIS A 233 -6.48 4.81 0.22
N LYS A 234 -5.95 4.14 -0.79
CA LYS A 234 -4.58 4.35 -1.26
C LYS A 234 -4.60 5.14 -2.56
N GLU A 235 -3.80 6.21 -2.63
CA GLU A 235 -3.55 6.98 -3.85
C GLU A 235 -2.12 6.79 -4.33
N VAL A 236 -1.93 6.68 -5.65
CA VAL A 236 -0.60 6.68 -6.26
C VAL A 236 -0.08 8.11 -6.31
N THR A 237 1.06 8.35 -5.70
CA THR A 237 1.68 9.68 -5.61
C THR A 237 2.89 9.83 -6.53
N ASN A 238 3.58 8.73 -6.82
CA ASN A 238 4.69 8.66 -7.75
C ASN A 238 4.52 7.46 -8.66
N ASP A 239 4.67 7.69 -9.97
CA ASP A 239 4.66 6.65 -10.98
C ASP A 239 5.65 7.04 -12.09
N ASP A 240 6.74 6.30 -12.20
CA ASP A 240 7.76 6.50 -13.23
C ASP A 240 8.13 5.13 -13.85
N PRO A 241 7.19 4.56 -14.63
CA PRO A 241 7.35 3.23 -15.20
C PRO A 241 8.40 3.19 -16.29
N GLY A 242 9.07 2.06 -16.41
CA GLY A 242 9.73 1.69 -17.66
C GLY A 242 8.70 1.45 -18.75
N VAL A 243 8.93 1.95 -19.94
CA VAL A 243 8.04 1.74 -21.08
C VAL A 243 8.77 1.08 -22.22
N ILE A 244 8.31 -0.09 -22.67
CA ILE A 244 8.71 -0.72 -23.92
C ILE A 244 7.49 -0.69 -24.84
N SER A 245 7.57 0.00 -25.98
CA SER A 245 6.42 0.21 -26.84
C SER A 245 6.75 0.02 -28.32
N SER A 246 5.91 -0.72 -29.02
CA SER A 246 6.03 -1.00 -30.44
C SER A 246 4.70 -0.87 -31.17
N GLY A 247 4.71 -0.38 -32.41
CA GLY A 247 3.52 -0.40 -33.27
C GLY A 247 3.24 -1.77 -33.88
N GLY A 248 4.22 -2.68 -33.92
CA GLY A 248 4.11 -4.09 -34.27
C GLY A 248 4.48 -4.97 -33.09
N ASP A 249 5.28 -6.03 -33.33
CA ASP A 249 5.62 -7.02 -32.33
C ASP A 249 6.74 -6.53 -31.37
N VAL A 250 6.71 -7.05 -30.14
CA VAL A 250 7.82 -7.04 -29.19
C VAL A 250 8.24 -8.48 -28.95
N VAL A 251 9.44 -8.83 -29.40
CA VAL A 251 9.99 -10.18 -29.28
C VAL A 251 11.24 -10.17 -28.41
N THR A 252 11.35 -11.06 -27.45
CA THR A 252 12.58 -11.30 -26.71
C THR A 252 12.97 -12.76 -26.71
N THR A 253 14.28 -13.04 -26.82
CA THR A 253 14.82 -14.40 -26.75
C THR A 253 14.91 -14.92 -25.32
N GLY A 254 15.00 -14.07 -24.32
CA GLY A 254 15.11 -14.41 -22.91
C GLY A 254 13.84 -14.19 -22.10
N ILE A 255 14.06 -13.93 -20.81
CA ILE A 255 13.01 -13.66 -19.84
C ILE A 255 12.64 -12.17 -19.88
N LEU A 256 11.34 -11.87 -19.84
CA LEU A 256 10.81 -10.51 -19.70
C LEU A 256 10.25 -10.31 -18.29
N HIS A 257 10.95 -9.53 -17.47
CA HIS A 257 10.46 -9.03 -16.20
C HIS A 257 9.86 -7.64 -16.42
N ASN A 258 8.55 -7.52 -16.19
CA ASN A 258 7.83 -6.24 -16.24
C ASN A 258 7.28 -5.95 -14.84
N ASP A 259 7.92 -5.02 -14.13
CA ASP A 259 7.66 -4.72 -12.73
C ASP A 259 7.11 -3.30 -12.61
N ASN A 260 5.82 -3.18 -12.25
CA ASN A 260 5.07 -1.93 -12.16
C ASN A 260 5.29 -1.00 -13.38
N SER A 261 5.40 -1.60 -14.56
CA SER A 261 5.86 -0.97 -15.80
C SER A 261 4.99 -1.37 -16.99
N LYS A 262 5.29 -0.85 -18.18
CA LYS A 262 4.44 -1.02 -19.36
C LYS A 262 5.19 -1.66 -20.51
N VAL A 263 4.65 -2.76 -21.04
CA VAL A 263 5.03 -3.32 -22.32
C VAL A 263 3.83 -3.28 -23.24
N ILE A 264 3.91 -2.50 -24.33
CA ILE A 264 2.80 -2.20 -25.23
C ILE A 264 3.20 -2.60 -26.64
N SER A 265 2.43 -3.46 -27.27
CA SER A 265 2.62 -3.92 -28.63
C SER A 265 1.35 -3.70 -29.43
N GLY A 266 1.48 -3.20 -30.67
CA GLY A 266 0.39 -3.18 -31.63
C GLY A 266 0.14 -4.53 -32.29
N GLY A 267 1.08 -5.46 -32.16
CA GLY A 267 1.00 -6.86 -32.57
C GLY A 267 1.08 -7.79 -31.36
N THR A 268 2.09 -8.63 -31.32
CA THR A 268 2.29 -9.67 -30.28
C THR A 268 3.43 -9.31 -29.34
N VAL A 269 3.29 -9.61 -28.05
CA VAL A 269 4.40 -9.68 -27.09
C VAL A 269 4.78 -11.14 -26.95
N HIS A 270 6.00 -11.49 -27.37
CA HIS A 270 6.51 -12.84 -27.32
C HIS A 270 7.87 -12.92 -26.62
N ALA A 271 7.97 -13.77 -25.60
CA ALA A 271 9.22 -14.13 -24.95
C ALA A 271 9.48 -15.63 -25.14
N LYS A 272 10.66 -16.01 -25.69
CA LYS A 272 11.04 -17.43 -25.79
C LYS A 272 11.32 -18.07 -24.43
N GLY A 273 11.72 -17.24 -23.43
CA GLY A 273 11.80 -17.63 -22.03
C GLY A 273 10.44 -17.52 -21.34
N SER A 274 10.36 -16.75 -20.27
CA SER A 274 9.12 -16.50 -19.54
C SER A 274 8.78 -15.02 -19.51
N ILE A 275 7.49 -14.71 -19.30
CA ILE A 275 7.02 -13.34 -18.99
C ILE A 275 6.60 -13.32 -17.54
N GLN A 276 7.24 -12.46 -16.75
CA GLN A 276 6.86 -12.16 -15.38
C GLN A 276 6.34 -10.73 -15.33
N ASN A 277 5.03 -10.59 -15.15
CA ASN A 277 4.38 -9.30 -15.04
C ASN A 277 3.92 -9.10 -13.59
N ILE A 278 4.61 -8.23 -12.88
CA ILE A 278 4.37 -7.92 -11.47
C ILE A 278 3.72 -6.55 -11.40
N SER A 279 2.59 -6.48 -10.70
CA SER A 279 1.91 -5.23 -10.39
C SER A 279 1.60 -5.23 -8.91
N ASP A 280 2.07 -4.20 -8.20
CA ASP A 280 1.63 -3.96 -6.84
C ASP A 280 0.14 -3.64 -6.86
N SER A 281 -0.67 -4.52 -6.28
CA SER A 281 -2.10 -4.26 -6.16
C SER A 281 -2.32 -3.15 -5.13
N ILE A 282 -2.86 -2.03 -5.58
CA ILE A 282 -3.44 -1.00 -4.70
C ILE A 282 -4.83 -1.51 -4.27
N SER A 283 -4.91 -2.73 -3.76
CA SER A 283 -6.18 -3.23 -3.23
C SER A 283 -6.35 -2.73 -1.82
N ASP A 284 -7.38 -1.91 -1.61
CA ASP A 284 -7.93 -1.68 -0.28
C ASP A 284 -8.48 -3.02 0.23
N LYS A 285 -7.79 -3.61 1.18
CA LYS A 285 -8.47 -4.58 2.04
C LYS A 285 -9.22 -3.75 3.07
N THR A 286 -10.52 -3.61 2.83
CA THR A 286 -11.51 -3.21 3.84
C THR A 286 -11.44 -4.11 5.07
#